data_5777167f258a2a1f9d8ad167ee2f7819
#
_entry.id   5777167f258a2a1f9d8ad167ee2f7819
#
_cell.length_a   1.000
_cell.length_b   1.000
_cell.length_c   1.000
_cell.angle_alpha   90.00
_cell.angle_beta   90.00
_cell.angle_gamma   90.00
#
_symmetry.space_group_name_H-M   'P 1'
#
loop_
_entity.id
_entity.type
_entity.pdbx_description
1 polymer ?
#
loop_
_entity_poly.entity_id
_entity_poly.type
_entity_poly.pdbx_seq_one_letter_code
_entity_poly.pdbx_strand_id
1 'polypeptide(L)'
;MAFTDYETEQLRSSFTQAEKWDLIEKNPAHYATLPKHEPKERQIWDAPTLFKAIECCNDPRLKLCLNLAFSCSLRIGELLALTWDCVDITDESIATGKASIFINKELQRVKKATMNTLESRDIIFTFPEQGIKNTTALVLKKPKTATSTRKVFLPKTVAEMLVAWKLDQDATIQALGKEYMNFNLVIATPMGMPTESSVIRKAMKDLIEENNLPPVVFHSLRHSSITYKLKLTGGDIKAVQGDSGHAQAAMVTDQYSHILDENRRTNAQLIEKAFYAGKGSQPDGSSENKKTEEKEKTGDQETMNPEQLEKLLTNPEVLNMLKVISKSLGT
;
A
#
# COMPACT_ATOMS: atom_id res chain seq x y z
N MET A 1 -29.20 -25.13 -8.88
CA MET A 1 -28.06 -24.21 -9.06
C MET A 1 -28.30 -23.03 -8.12
N ALA A 2 -27.51 -22.85 -7.08
CA ALA A 2 -27.61 -21.68 -6.20
C ALA A 2 -26.85 -20.52 -6.86
N PHE A 3 -27.51 -19.36 -7.02
CA PHE A 3 -26.84 -18.15 -7.47
C PHE A 3 -25.83 -17.72 -6.41
N THR A 4 -24.69 -17.23 -6.84
CA THR A 4 -23.69 -16.64 -5.94
C THR A 4 -24.18 -15.28 -5.44
N ASP A 5 -23.67 -14.81 -4.29
CA ASP A 5 -23.99 -13.48 -3.75
C ASP A 5 -23.73 -12.38 -4.80
N TYR A 6 -22.66 -12.53 -5.58
CA TYR A 6 -22.30 -11.60 -6.65
C TYR A 6 -23.33 -11.56 -7.79
N GLU A 7 -23.79 -12.71 -8.26
CA GLU A 7 -24.80 -12.78 -9.32
C GLU A 7 -26.14 -12.19 -8.88
N THR A 8 -26.54 -12.45 -7.64
CA THR A 8 -27.78 -11.90 -7.07
C THR A 8 -27.69 -10.38 -6.88
N GLU A 9 -26.56 -9.84 -6.41
CA GLU A 9 -26.33 -8.40 -6.31
C GLU A 9 -26.34 -7.73 -7.70
N GLN A 10 -25.76 -8.36 -8.71
CA GLN A 10 -25.83 -7.85 -10.09
C GLN A 10 -27.25 -7.83 -10.64
N LEU A 11 -28.02 -8.91 -10.44
CA LEU A 11 -29.42 -8.97 -10.84
C LEU A 11 -30.26 -7.91 -10.12
N ARG A 12 -30.09 -7.77 -8.80
CA ARG A 12 -30.77 -6.75 -8.02
C ARG A 12 -30.46 -5.34 -8.51
N SER A 13 -29.20 -5.06 -8.77
CA SER A 13 -28.76 -3.76 -9.31
C SER A 13 -29.33 -3.50 -10.70
N SER A 14 -29.32 -4.50 -11.58
CA SER A 14 -29.87 -4.39 -12.93
C SER A 14 -31.38 -4.13 -12.92
N PHE A 15 -32.13 -4.85 -12.09
CA PHE A 15 -33.57 -4.64 -11.94
C PHE A 15 -33.88 -3.29 -11.28
N THR A 16 -33.07 -2.84 -10.32
CA THR A 16 -33.22 -1.48 -9.76
C THR A 16 -33.01 -0.41 -10.83
N GLN A 17 -32.08 -0.62 -11.77
CA GLN A 17 -31.90 0.31 -12.86
C GLN A 17 -33.04 0.25 -13.88
N ALA A 18 -33.56 -0.94 -14.17
CA ALA A 18 -34.74 -1.12 -15.03
C ALA A 18 -36.00 -0.44 -14.45
N GLU A 19 -36.20 -0.54 -13.13
CA GLU A 19 -37.28 0.17 -12.41
C GLU A 19 -37.11 1.70 -12.52
N LYS A 20 -35.89 2.23 -12.36
CA LYS A 20 -35.60 3.66 -12.55
C LYS A 20 -35.80 4.15 -13.98
N TRP A 21 -35.74 3.28 -14.95
CA TRP A 21 -36.01 3.58 -16.37
C TRP A 21 -37.46 3.30 -16.79
N ASP A 22 -38.34 3.00 -15.82
CA ASP A 22 -39.74 2.65 -16.05
C ASP A 22 -39.97 1.44 -17.02
N LEU A 23 -38.96 0.55 -17.11
CA LEU A 23 -39.05 -0.67 -17.90
C LEU A 23 -39.78 -1.80 -17.16
N ILE A 24 -39.83 -1.74 -15.85
CA ILE A 24 -40.54 -2.63 -14.94
C ILE A 24 -41.15 -1.83 -13.80
N GLU A 25 -42.31 -2.23 -13.30
CA GLU A 25 -43.00 -1.54 -12.21
C GLU A 25 -42.33 -1.70 -10.85
N LYS A 26 -41.75 -2.89 -10.61
CA LYS A 26 -41.06 -3.22 -9.34
C LYS A 26 -39.90 -4.16 -9.60
N ASN A 27 -38.86 -4.00 -8.81
CA ASN A 27 -37.70 -4.89 -8.82
C ASN A 27 -38.06 -6.27 -8.22
N PRO A 28 -38.15 -7.36 -8.99
CA PRO A 28 -38.51 -8.69 -8.47
C PRO A 28 -37.46 -9.28 -7.53
N ALA A 29 -36.21 -8.81 -7.60
CA ALA A 29 -35.12 -9.27 -6.74
C ALA A 29 -34.96 -8.44 -5.44
N HIS A 30 -35.82 -7.42 -5.21
CA HIS A 30 -35.69 -6.53 -4.05
C HIS A 30 -35.75 -7.28 -2.71
N TYR A 31 -36.65 -8.25 -2.60
CA TYR A 31 -36.84 -9.04 -1.39
C TYR A 31 -36.16 -10.42 -1.43
N ALA A 32 -35.36 -10.71 -2.46
CA ALA A 32 -34.64 -11.97 -2.53
C ALA A 32 -33.69 -12.11 -1.33
N THR A 33 -33.89 -13.14 -0.51
CA THR A 33 -33.02 -13.44 0.61
C THR A 33 -31.85 -14.27 0.11
N LEU A 34 -30.65 -13.74 0.26
CA LEU A 34 -29.42 -14.45 -0.05
C LEU A 34 -29.11 -15.49 1.04
N PRO A 35 -28.60 -16.67 0.68
CA PRO A 35 -28.02 -17.57 1.66
C PRO A 35 -26.91 -16.82 2.42
N LYS A 36 -26.84 -16.95 3.74
CA LYS A 36 -25.72 -16.40 4.51
C LYS A 36 -24.42 -17.05 4.05
N HIS A 37 -23.61 -16.29 3.35
CA HIS A 37 -22.25 -16.71 3.01
C HIS A 37 -21.33 -16.25 4.14
N GLU A 38 -20.71 -17.17 4.83
CA GLU A 38 -19.63 -16.83 5.74
C GLU A 38 -18.42 -16.40 4.89
N PRO A 39 -18.01 -15.12 4.95
CA PRO A 39 -16.86 -14.67 4.19
C PRO A 39 -15.62 -15.44 4.65
N LYS A 40 -14.97 -16.16 3.74
CA LYS A 40 -13.68 -16.79 4.05
C LYS A 40 -12.70 -15.69 4.44
N GLU A 41 -12.12 -15.84 5.62
CA GLU A 41 -11.07 -14.94 6.09
C GLU A 41 -9.94 -14.89 5.05
N ARG A 42 -9.64 -13.71 4.56
CA ARG A 42 -8.58 -13.54 3.54
C ARG A 42 -7.24 -13.64 4.25
N GLN A 43 -6.44 -14.60 3.83
CA GLN A 43 -5.07 -14.70 4.31
C GLN A 43 -4.29 -13.46 3.87
N ILE A 44 -3.57 -12.88 4.80
CA ILE A 44 -2.65 -11.75 4.60
C ILE A 44 -1.28 -12.12 5.17
N TRP A 45 -0.22 -11.56 4.61
CA TRP A 45 1.09 -11.67 5.21
C TRP A 45 1.23 -10.67 6.35
N ASP A 46 1.79 -11.11 7.45
CA ASP A 46 2.32 -10.20 8.48
C ASP A 46 3.65 -9.57 8.02
N ALA A 47 4.16 -8.61 8.79
CA ALA A 47 5.38 -7.91 8.44
C ALA A 47 6.61 -8.83 8.34
N PRO A 48 6.85 -9.80 9.24
CA PRO A 48 7.95 -10.75 9.12
C PRO A 48 7.88 -11.61 7.86
N THR A 49 6.70 -12.14 7.52
CA THR A 49 6.50 -12.96 6.30
C THR A 49 6.75 -12.12 5.03
N LEU A 50 6.24 -10.89 5.00
CA LEU A 50 6.48 -9.99 3.88
C LEU A 50 7.96 -9.63 3.75
N PHE A 51 8.64 -9.36 4.86
CA PHE A 51 10.07 -9.06 4.85
C PHE A 51 10.85 -10.24 4.28
N LYS A 52 10.56 -11.47 4.73
CA LYS A 52 11.14 -12.70 4.16
C LYS A 52 10.88 -12.81 2.65
N ALA A 53 9.65 -12.54 2.20
CA ALA A 53 9.31 -12.58 0.78
C ALA A 53 10.13 -11.57 -0.05
N ILE A 54 10.33 -10.36 0.48
CA ILE A 54 11.15 -9.32 -0.17
C ILE A 54 12.63 -9.74 -0.22
N GLU A 55 13.16 -10.35 0.85
CA GLU A 55 14.54 -10.85 0.88
C GLU A 55 14.79 -11.96 -0.13
N CYS A 56 13.88 -12.94 -0.20
CA CYS A 56 13.96 -14.08 -1.13
C CYS A 56 13.68 -13.69 -2.58
N CYS A 57 13.13 -12.50 -2.84
CA CYS A 57 12.75 -12.07 -4.18
C CYS A 57 13.97 -11.67 -5.02
N ASN A 58 14.30 -12.47 -6.03
CA ASN A 58 15.38 -12.20 -6.97
C ASN A 58 14.97 -11.38 -8.20
N ASP A 59 13.66 -11.24 -8.49
CA ASP A 59 13.16 -10.36 -9.54
C ASP A 59 13.11 -8.91 -9.03
N PRO A 60 13.97 -7.99 -9.50
CA PRO A 60 14.03 -6.63 -9.00
C PRO A 60 12.74 -5.85 -9.27
N ARG A 61 12.04 -6.16 -10.37
CA ARG A 61 10.74 -5.56 -10.69
C ARG A 61 9.67 -6.00 -9.71
N LEU A 62 9.56 -7.30 -9.43
CA LEU A 62 8.62 -7.80 -8.42
C LEU A 62 8.97 -7.24 -7.03
N LYS A 63 10.24 -7.21 -6.68
CA LYS A 63 10.72 -6.66 -5.40
C LYS A 63 10.28 -5.21 -5.20
N LEU A 64 10.43 -4.38 -6.22
CA LEU A 64 9.94 -2.99 -6.20
C LEU A 64 8.41 -2.95 -6.09
N CYS A 65 7.68 -3.79 -6.83
CA CYS A 65 6.22 -3.88 -6.75
C CYS A 65 5.73 -4.28 -5.36
N LEU A 66 6.38 -5.24 -4.68
CA LEU A 66 6.05 -5.66 -3.31
C LEU A 66 6.23 -4.50 -2.32
N ASN A 67 7.38 -3.80 -2.42
CA ASN A 67 7.67 -2.65 -1.55
C ASN A 67 6.67 -1.51 -1.76
N LEU A 68 6.34 -1.14 -3.00
CA LEU A 68 5.37 -0.10 -3.30
C LEU A 68 3.94 -0.48 -2.89
N ALA A 69 3.52 -1.73 -3.16
CA ALA A 69 2.19 -2.19 -2.79
C ALA A 69 1.97 -2.18 -1.27
N PHE A 70 2.99 -2.56 -0.50
CA PHE A 70 2.91 -2.58 0.95
C PHE A 70 3.08 -1.16 1.55
N SER A 71 4.13 -0.43 1.19
CA SER A 71 4.37 0.89 1.79
C SER A 71 3.29 1.92 1.45
N CYS A 72 2.76 1.89 0.23
CA CYS A 72 1.81 2.88 -0.28
C CYS A 72 0.36 2.37 -0.37
N SER A 73 0.08 1.15 0.07
CA SER A 73 -1.25 0.52 0.00
C SER A 73 -1.86 0.52 -1.42
N LEU A 74 -1.05 0.34 -2.47
CA LEU A 74 -1.47 0.47 -3.86
C LEU A 74 -2.29 -0.73 -4.36
N ARG A 75 -3.28 -0.43 -5.20
CA ARG A 75 -3.88 -1.47 -6.07
C ARG A 75 -2.91 -1.79 -7.21
N ILE A 76 -2.92 -3.02 -7.70
CA ILE A 76 -2.02 -3.42 -8.80
C ILE A 76 -2.18 -2.54 -10.05
N GLY A 77 -3.40 -2.14 -10.39
CA GLY A 77 -3.66 -1.24 -11.52
C GLY A 77 -3.10 0.17 -11.31
N GLU A 78 -3.16 0.72 -10.09
CA GLU A 78 -2.57 2.00 -9.71
C GLU A 78 -1.04 1.94 -9.79
N LEU A 79 -0.44 0.88 -9.26
CA LEU A 79 0.99 0.64 -9.25
C LEU A 79 1.57 0.55 -10.68
N LEU A 80 0.92 -0.23 -11.54
CA LEU A 80 1.38 -0.43 -12.93
C LEU A 80 1.11 0.77 -13.83
N ALA A 81 0.23 1.69 -13.41
CA ALA A 81 -0.04 2.95 -14.11
C ALA A 81 0.87 4.10 -13.68
N LEU A 82 1.73 3.87 -12.68
CA LEU A 82 2.60 4.92 -12.16
C LEU A 82 3.60 5.36 -13.23
N THR A 83 3.65 6.67 -13.46
CA THR A 83 4.56 7.31 -14.42
C THR A 83 5.52 8.23 -13.67
N TRP A 84 6.71 8.46 -14.20
CA TRP A 84 7.77 9.23 -13.54
C TRP A 84 7.39 10.68 -13.26
N ASP A 85 6.50 11.29 -14.05
CA ASP A 85 5.93 12.61 -13.78
C ASP A 85 5.07 12.68 -12.51
N CYS A 86 4.68 11.52 -11.98
CA CYS A 86 3.92 11.37 -10.73
C CYS A 86 4.79 10.95 -9.54
N VAL A 87 6.12 10.96 -9.66
CA VAL A 87 7.08 10.51 -8.63
C VAL A 87 8.00 11.64 -8.25
N ASP A 88 7.96 12.04 -6.99
CA ASP A 88 8.88 13.02 -6.40
C ASP A 88 9.89 12.28 -5.51
N ILE A 89 11.09 12.09 -6.07
CA ILE A 89 12.23 11.44 -5.40
C ILE A 89 13.50 12.29 -5.56
N THR A 90 13.35 13.62 -5.50
CA THR A 90 14.51 14.52 -5.47
C THR A 90 15.31 14.32 -4.18
N ASP A 91 16.61 14.61 -4.23
CA ASP A 91 17.48 14.50 -3.04
C ASP A 91 16.93 15.30 -1.86
N GLU A 92 16.38 16.49 -2.14
CA GLU A 92 15.73 17.34 -1.13
C GLU A 92 14.48 16.67 -0.55
N SER A 93 13.61 16.12 -1.41
CA SER A 93 12.37 15.46 -0.97
C SER A 93 12.66 14.22 -0.12
N ILE A 94 13.69 13.46 -0.48
CA ILE A 94 14.15 12.29 0.29
C ILE A 94 14.74 12.72 1.63
N ALA A 95 15.64 13.70 1.62
CA ALA A 95 16.30 14.19 2.83
C ALA A 95 15.31 14.79 3.85
N THR A 96 14.25 15.45 3.37
CA THR A 96 13.22 16.07 4.21
C THR A 96 12.04 15.15 4.54
N GLY A 97 12.04 13.87 4.09
CA GLY A 97 10.94 12.92 4.28
C GLY A 97 9.66 13.28 3.52
N LYS A 98 9.78 14.07 2.44
CA LYS A 98 8.66 14.51 1.58
C LYS A 98 8.56 13.76 0.26
N ALA A 99 9.47 12.80 0.01
CA ALA A 99 9.41 11.94 -1.15
C ALA A 99 8.01 11.31 -1.29
N SER A 100 7.46 11.29 -2.49
CA SER A 100 6.05 10.95 -2.67
C SER A 100 5.71 10.47 -4.07
N ILE A 101 4.58 9.79 -4.17
CA ILE A 101 3.94 9.44 -5.44
C ILE A 101 2.55 10.04 -5.50
N PHE A 102 2.12 10.40 -6.70
CA PHE A 102 0.77 10.91 -6.95
C PHE A 102 -0.03 9.90 -7.77
N ILE A 103 -1.03 9.31 -7.17
CA ILE A 103 -1.90 8.31 -7.79
C ILE A 103 -3.06 9.01 -8.46
N ASN A 104 -3.10 9.00 -9.79
CA ASN A 104 -4.13 9.66 -10.60
C ASN A 104 -4.53 8.84 -11.83
N LYS A 105 -3.98 7.63 -11.98
CA LYS A 105 -4.20 6.75 -13.13
C LYS A 105 -4.30 5.29 -12.67
N GLU A 106 -4.97 4.46 -13.46
CA GLU A 106 -4.91 3.01 -13.34
C GLU A 106 -4.69 2.36 -14.71
N LEU A 107 -3.91 1.29 -14.73
CA LEU A 107 -3.69 0.45 -15.91
C LEU A 107 -4.72 -0.68 -15.92
N GLN A 108 -5.49 -0.76 -16.98
CA GLN A 108 -6.54 -1.76 -17.12
C GLN A 108 -6.62 -2.32 -18.53
N ARG A 109 -6.94 -3.60 -18.65
CA ARG A 109 -7.29 -4.22 -19.93
C ARG A 109 -8.80 -4.16 -20.12
N VAL A 110 -9.26 -3.54 -21.21
CA VAL A 110 -10.68 -3.31 -21.53
C VAL A 110 -11.07 -3.96 -22.85
N LYS A 111 -12.32 -4.35 -22.99
CA LYS A 111 -12.86 -4.86 -24.28
C LYS A 111 -12.97 -3.69 -25.28
N LYS A 112 -12.46 -3.86 -26.50
CA LYS A 112 -12.53 -2.83 -27.55
C LYS A 112 -13.97 -2.43 -27.89
N ALA A 113 -14.89 -3.41 -27.88
CA ALA A 113 -16.31 -3.14 -28.11
C ALA A 113 -16.92 -2.16 -27.08
N THR A 114 -16.47 -2.21 -25.83
CA THR A 114 -16.94 -1.32 -24.75
C THR A 114 -16.27 0.06 -24.80
N MET A 115 -15.09 0.18 -25.40
CA MET A 115 -14.38 1.48 -25.52
C MET A 115 -15.19 2.51 -26.30
N ASN A 116 -15.99 2.06 -27.27
CA ASN A 116 -16.76 2.94 -28.15
C ASN A 116 -18.11 3.37 -27.54
N THR A 117 -18.58 2.74 -26.48
CA THR A 117 -19.94 2.95 -25.95
C THR A 117 -20.01 3.78 -24.67
N LEU A 118 -19.37 3.37 -23.58
CA LEU A 118 -19.59 4.00 -22.26
C LEU A 118 -18.32 4.41 -21.52
N GLU A 119 -17.18 3.78 -21.78
CA GLU A 119 -15.96 3.92 -20.97
C GLU A 119 -14.89 4.84 -21.59
N SER A 120 -15.11 5.37 -22.78
CA SER A 120 -14.10 6.20 -23.49
C SER A 120 -13.78 7.52 -22.78
N ARG A 121 -14.71 8.05 -21.95
CA ARG A 121 -14.53 9.35 -21.27
C ARG A 121 -13.42 9.33 -20.21
N ASP A 122 -13.12 8.15 -19.66
CA ASP A 122 -12.13 8.00 -18.61
C ASP A 122 -10.77 7.49 -19.12
N ILE A 123 -10.69 7.10 -20.39
CA ILE A 123 -9.44 6.63 -21.01
C ILE A 123 -8.53 7.82 -21.28
N ILE A 124 -7.33 7.81 -20.69
CA ILE A 124 -6.29 8.82 -20.88
C ILE A 124 -5.44 8.47 -22.09
N PHE A 125 -5.06 7.19 -22.20
CA PHE A 125 -4.17 6.70 -23.25
C PHE A 125 -4.43 5.22 -23.54
N THR A 126 -4.37 4.83 -24.82
CA THR A 126 -4.46 3.44 -25.26
C THR A 126 -3.09 3.00 -25.78
N PHE A 127 -2.53 1.94 -25.19
CA PHE A 127 -1.25 1.42 -25.64
C PHE A 127 -1.36 0.71 -26.99
N PRO A 128 -0.32 0.80 -27.83
CA PRO A 128 -0.29 0.11 -29.11
C PRO A 128 -0.30 -1.41 -28.91
N GLU A 129 -0.92 -2.11 -29.86
CA GLU A 129 -0.97 -3.57 -29.85
C GLU A 129 0.34 -4.16 -30.34
N GLN A 130 0.82 -5.20 -29.69
CA GLN A 130 1.96 -5.98 -30.14
C GLN A 130 1.46 -7.21 -30.94
N GLY A 131 1.48 -7.10 -32.25
CA GLY A 131 1.46 -8.23 -33.19
C GLY A 131 0.12 -8.93 -33.43
N ILE A 132 -0.66 -9.30 -32.44
CA ILE A 132 -1.89 -10.10 -32.58
C ILE A 132 -3.12 -9.19 -32.39
N LYS A 133 -4.10 -9.28 -33.32
CA LYS A 133 -5.40 -8.60 -33.13
C LYS A 133 -6.13 -9.18 -31.92
N ASN A 134 -6.10 -8.45 -30.82
CA ASN A 134 -6.82 -8.79 -29.60
C ASN A 134 -8.20 -8.12 -29.57
N THR A 135 -9.18 -8.79 -28.96
CA THR A 135 -10.51 -8.23 -28.67
C THR A 135 -10.48 -7.22 -27.51
N THR A 136 -9.34 -7.09 -26.84
CA THR A 136 -9.10 -6.22 -25.71
C THR A 136 -7.92 -5.28 -25.98
N ALA A 137 -7.91 -4.11 -25.35
CA ALA A 137 -6.81 -3.16 -25.36
C ALA A 137 -6.34 -2.85 -23.93
N LEU A 138 -5.06 -2.52 -23.80
CA LEU A 138 -4.49 -2.06 -22.54
C LEU A 138 -4.55 -0.53 -22.53
N VAL A 139 -5.09 0.04 -21.46
CA VAL A 139 -5.34 1.47 -21.37
C VAL A 139 -4.89 2.05 -20.04
N LEU A 140 -4.43 3.29 -20.06
CA LEU A 140 -4.39 4.16 -18.88
C LEU A 140 -5.72 4.87 -18.77
N LYS A 141 -6.36 4.80 -17.62
CA LYS A 141 -7.62 5.50 -17.37
C LYS A 141 -7.60 6.22 -16.02
N LYS A 142 -8.53 7.15 -15.84
CA LYS A 142 -8.76 7.81 -14.56
C LYS A 142 -9.25 6.81 -13.53
N PRO A 143 -8.89 6.96 -12.25
CA PRO A 143 -9.44 6.14 -11.18
C PRO A 143 -10.96 6.25 -11.11
N LYS A 144 -11.62 5.16 -10.70
CA LYS A 144 -13.08 5.08 -10.65
C LYS A 144 -13.74 6.07 -9.67
N THR A 145 -13.04 6.48 -8.62
CA THR A 145 -13.54 7.40 -7.58
C THR A 145 -12.56 8.55 -7.38
N ALA A 146 -13.07 9.75 -7.03
CA ALA A 146 -12.25 10.90 -6.72
C ALA A 146 -11.28 10.64 -5.56
N THR A 147 -11.70 9.86 -4.55
CA THR A 147 -10.87 9.47 -3.39
C THR A 147 -9.70 8.55 -3.74
N SER A 148 -9.72 7.93 -4.92
CA SER A 148 -8.59 7.14 -5.40
C SER A 148 -7.43 8.03 -5.87
N THR A 149 -7.71 9.28 -6.29
CA THR A 149 -6.67 10.27 -6.61
C THR A 149 -6.11 10.83 -5.32
N ARG A 150 -4.81 10.58 -5.09
CA ARG A 150 -4.16 10.93 -3.81
C ARG A 150 -2.65 11.03 -3.94
N LYS A 151 -2.05 11.82 -3.05
CA LYS A 151 -0.61 11.83 -2.80
C LYS A 151 -0.30 10.85 -1.66
N VAL A 152 0.71 10.03 -1.85
CA VAL A 152 1.20 9.09 -0.81
C VAL A 152 2.68 9.34 -0.60
N PHE A 153 3.09 9.54 0.65
CA PHE A 153 4.50 9.71 1.00
C PHE A 153 5.24 8.37 1.01
N LEU A 154 6.49 8.41 0.60
CA LEU A 154 7.36 7.25 0.49
C LEU A 154 8.26 7.13 1.73
N PRO A 155 8.42 5.93 2.30
CA PRO A 155 9.54 5.66 3.19
C PRO A 155 10.86 5.90 2.45
N LYS A 156 11.88 6.43 3.15
CA LYS A 156 13.19 6.75 2.57
C LYS A 156 13.77 5.59 1.75
N THR A 157 13.76 4.38 2.31
CA THR A 157 14.26 3.17 1.63
C THR A 157 13.56 2.91 0.29
N VAL A 158 12.23 3.12 0.23
CA VAL A 158 11.46 2.90 -1.01
C VAL A 158 11.73 4.00 -2.04
N ALA A 159 11.94 5.23 -1.58
CA ALA A 159 12.36 6.34 -2.45
C ALA A 159 13.76 6.08 -3.05
N GLU A 160 14.71 5.62 -2.25
CA GLU A 160 16.06 5.23 -2.71
C GLU A 160 16.01 4.05 -3.70
N MET A 161 15.13 3.05 -3.46
CA MET A 161 14.90 1.97 -4.44
C MET A 161 14.36 2.50 -5.77
N LEU A 162 13.47 3.50 -5.75
CA LEU A 162 12.97 4.13 -6.97
C LEU A 162 14.07 4.93 -7.70
N VAL A 163 14.97 5.59 -6.99
CA VAL A 163 16.14 6.26 -7.58
C VAL A 163 17.02 5.25 -8.32
N ALA A 164 17.39 4.16 -7.64
CA ALA A 164 18.18 3.09 -8.27
C ALA A 164 17.47 2.49 -9.48
N TRP A 165 16.17 2.20 -9.36
CA TRP A 165 15.35 1.68 -10.46
C TRP A 165 15.30 2.61 -11.65
N LYS A 166 15.20 3.94 -11.40
CA LYS A 166 15.21 4.95 -12.46
C LYS A 166 16.53 4.98 -13.20
N LEU A 167 17.65 4.93 -12.49
CA LEU A 167 18.97 4.90 -13.09
C LEU A 167 19.18 3.68 -14.01
N ASP A 168 18.75 2.49 -13.58
CA ASP A 168 18.81 1.26 -14.38
C ASP A 168 17.91 1.36 -15.62
N GLN A 169 16.71 1.94 -15.47
CA GLN A 169 15.80 2.15 -16.59
C GLN A 169 16.35 3.19 -17.58
N ASP A 170 16.90 4.30 -17.09
CA ASP A 170 17.50 5.35 -17.93
C ASP A 170 18.71 4.79 -18.70
N ALA A 171 19.54 3.93 -18.10
CA ALA A 171 20.61 3.21 -18.79
C ALA A 171 20.08 2.28 -19.88
N THR A 172 18.97 1.58 -19.61
CA THR A 172 18.31 0.71 -20.60
C THR A 172 17.76 1.53 -21.77
N ILE A 173 17.12 2.68 -21.50
CA ILE A 173 16.62 3.62 -22.51
C ILE A 173 17.76 4.11 -23.39
N GLN A 174 18.89 4.46 -22.78
CA GLN A 174 20.06 4.94 -23.51
C GLN A 174 20.67 3.83 -24.41
N ALA A 175 20.74 2.60 -23.90
CA ALA A 175 21.30 1.45 -24.64
C ALA A 175 20.43 1.05 -25.83
N LEU A 176 19.11 1.04 -25.68
CA LEU A 176 18.17 0.62 -26.73
C LEU A 176 17.80 1.77 -27.70
N GLY A 177 17.93 3.02 -27.24
CA GLY A 177 17.63 4.17 -28.06
C GLY A 177 16.21 4.15 -28.64
N LYS A 178 16.09 4.13 -29.97
CA LYS A 178 14.79 4.17 -30.68
C LYS A 178 13.97 2.87 -30.53
N GLU A 179 14.57 1.78 -30.12
CA GLU A 179 13.88 0.51 -29.91
C GLU A 179 13.10 0.49 -28.59
N TYR A 180 13.47 1.37 -27.66
CA TYR A 180 12.74 1.49 -26.41
C TYR A 180 11.48 2.34 -26.59
N MET A 181 10.32 1.76 -26.33
CA MET A 181 9.01 2.44 -26.40
C MET A 181 8.73 3.18 -25.10
N ASN A 182 9.20 4.41 -24.98
CA ASN A 182 9.11 5.17 -23.74
C ASN A 182 7.71 5.78 -23.54
N PHE A 183 6.92 5.15 -22.66
CA PHE A 183 5.63 5.66 -22.16
C PHE A 183 5.75 6.29 -20.76
N ASN A 184 6.94 6.62 -20.31
CA ASN A 184 7.21 7.23 -19.01
C ASN A 184 6.75 6.38 -17.80
N LEU A 185 6.52 5.07 -17.97
CA LEU A 185 6.07 4.18 -16.92
C LEU A 185 7.21 3.81 -15.97
N VAL A 186 6.93 3.79 -14.66
CA VAL A 186 7.86 3.32 -13.64
C VAL A 186 8.07 1.81 -13.77
N ILE A 187 6.99 1.03 -13.91
CA ILE A 187 7.03 -0.42 -14.05
C ILE A 187 6.80 -0.81 -15.53
N ALA A 188 7.82 -0.62 -16.33
CA ALA A 188 7.81 -1.01 -17.73
C ALA A 188 8.45 -2.40 -17.96
N THR A 189 8.17 -2.97 -19.13
CA THR A 189 8.94 -4.12 -19.65
C THR A 189 10.35 -3.67 -20.09
N PRO A 190 11.30 -4.56 -20.34
CA PRO A 190 12.64 -4.19 -20.85
C PRO A 190 12.61 -3.36 -22.14
N MET A 191 11.55 -3.49 -22.93
CA MET A 191 11.37 -2.72 -24.18
C MET A 191 10.51 -1.46 -23.97
N GLY A 192 10.19 -1.06 -22.72
CA GLY A 192 9.44 0.14 -22.39
C GLY A 192 7.91 0.00 -22.44
N MET A 193 7.40 -1.14 -22.87
CA MET A 193 5.95 -1.41 -22.88
C MET A 193 5.39 -1.57 -21.47
N PRO A 194 4.08 -1.34 -21.26
CA PRO A 194 3.47 -1.55 -19.96
C PRO A 194 3.56 -3.01 -19.49
N THR A 195 3.88 -3.21 -18.22
CA THR A 195 3.84 -4.51 -17.56
C THR A 195 2.40 -4.86 -17.21
N GLU A 196 1.91 -6.02 -17.66
CA GLU A 196 0.56 -6.46 -17.32
C GLU A 196 0.48 -7.06 -15.92
N SER A 197 -0.69 -6.93 -15.29
CA SER A 197 -0.92 -7.47 -13.94
C SER A 197 -0.77 -8.99 -13.84
N SER A 198 -1.01 -9.72 -14.93
CA SER A 198 -0.79 -11.16 -15.05
C SER A 198 0.67 -11.55 -14.85
N VAL A 199 1.60 -10.75 -15.37
CA VAL A 199 3.06 -10.97 -15.23
C VAL A 199 3.47 -10.86 -13.75
N ILE A 200 3.04 -9.80 -13.08
CA ILE A 200 3.37 -9.59 -11.66
C ILE A 200 2.70 -10.65 -10.76
N ARG A 201 1.45 -11.02 -11.07
CA ARG A 201 0.75 -12.09 -10.32
C ARG A 201 1.42 -13.43 -10.49
N LYS A 202 1.88 -13.75 -11.70
CA LYS A 202 2.63 -14.98 -11.96
C LYS A 202 3.94 -14.97 -11.20
N ALA A 203 4.76 -13.93 -11.33
CA ALA A 203 6.02 -13.81 -10.61
C ALA A 203 5.85 -13.91 -9.08
N MET A 204 4.78 -13.32 -8.52
CA MET A 204 4.45 -13.47 -7.09
C MET A 204 4.07 -14.92 -6.74
N LYS A 205 3.31 -15.60 -7.60
CA LYS A 205 2.96 -17.01 -7.38
C LYS A 205 4.20 -17.88 -7.37
N ASP A 206 5.09 -17.69 -8.36
CA ASP A 206 6.34 -18.42 -8.47
C ASP A 206 7.22 -18.17 -7.21
N LEU A 207 7.34 -16.92 -6.75
CA LEU A 207 8.05 -16.58 -5.50
C LEU A 207 7.47 -17.31 -4.28
N ILE A 208 6.14 -17.39 -4.16
CA ILE A 208 5.44 -18.07 -3.07
C ILE A 208 5.76 -19.57 -3.09
N GLU A 209 5.65 -20.20 -4.25
CA GLU A 209 5.87 -21.64 -4.43
C GLU A 209 7.34 -22.02 -4.19
N GLU A 210 8.28 -21.26 -4.76
CA GLU A 210 9.73 -21.52 -4.63
C GLU A 210 10.25 -21.38 -3.19
N ASN A 211 9.64 -20.50 -2.39
CA ASN A 211 10.11 -20.20 -1.04
C ASN A 211 9.19 -20.74 0.08
N ASN A 212 8.20 -21.57 -0.28
CA ASN A 212 7.23 -22.13 0.66
C ASN A 212 6.58 -21.06 1.55
N LEU A 213 6.18 -19.92 0.96
CA LEU A 213 5.50 -18.85 1.66
C LEU A 213 3.99 -19.14 1.78
N PRO A 214 3.30 -18.61 2.79
CA PRO A 214 1.85 -18.73 2.88
C PRO A 214 1.16 -18.20 1.61
N PRO A 215 0.20 -18.92 1.03
CA PRO A 215 -0.43 -18.53 -0.22
C PRO A 215 -1.31 -17.28 -0.04
N VAL A 216 -0.99 -16.22 -0.76
CA VAL A 216 -1.77 -14.98 -0.80
C VAL A 216 -1.85 -14.47 -2.24
N VAL A 217 -2.79 -13.56 -2.51
CA VAL A 217 -2.87 -12.86 -3.80
C VAL A 217 -2.25 -11.47 -3.68
N PHE A 218 -1.85 -10.87 -4.81
CA PHE A 218 -1.20 -9.56 -4.81
C PHE A 218 -2.03 -8.48 -4.07
N HIS A 219 -3.36 -8.54 -4.15
CA HIS A 219 -4.24 -7.59 -3.45
C HIS A 219 -4.17 -7.74 -1.92
N SER A 220 -3.78 -8.90 -1.40
CA SER A 220 -3.58 -9.11 0.05
C SER A 220 -2.48 -8.22 0.62
N LEU A 221 -1.47 -7.82 -0.19
CA LEU A 221 -0.41 -6.90 0.23
C LEU A 221 -0.96 -5.54 0.67
N ARG A 222 -1.99 -5.06 -0.02
CA ARG A 222 -2.70 -3.84 0.37
C ARG A 222 -3.44 -4.03 1.70
N HIS A 223 -4.03 -5.20 1.93
CA HIS A 223 -4.65 -5.51 3.23
C HIS A 223 -3.59 -5.59 4.34
N SER A 224 -2.46 -6.28 4.09
CA SER A 224 -1.31 -6.30 5.00
C SER A 224 -0.83 -4.88 5.35
N SER A 225 -0.71 -4.02 4.34
CA SER A 225 -0.32 -2.61 4.50
C SER A 225 -1.26 -1.85 5.43
N ILE A 226 -2.56 -1.93 5.19
CA ILE A 226 -3.60 -1.24 5.97
C ILE A 226 -3.59 -1.74 7.42
N THR A 227 -3.58 -3.07 7.61
CA THR A 227 -3.48 -3.71 8.92
C THR A 227 -2.26 -3.22 9.69
N TYR A 228 -1.11 -3.20 9.03
CA TYR A 228 0.15 -2.78 9.64
C TYR A 228 0.15 -1.29 10.00
N LYS A 229 -0.33 -0.43 9.09
CA LYS A 229 -0.45 1.01 9.35
C LYS A 229 -1.41 1.32 10.50
N LEU A 230 -2.56 0.64 10.59
CA LEU A 230 -3.48 0.78 11.71
C LEU A 230 -2.82 0.39 13.04
N LYS A 231 -2.02 -0.69 13.07
CA LYS A 231 -1.27 -1.07 14.27
C LYS A 231 -0.24 0.00 14.66
N LEU A 232 0.52 0.54 13.70
CA LEU A 232 1.53 1.56 13.94
C LEU A 232 0.95 2.89 14.42
N THR A 233 -0.21 3.28 13.90
CA THR A 233 -0.86 4.57 14.21
C THR A 233 -1.81 4.50 15.39
N GLY A 234 -1.88 3.36 16.09
CA GLY A 234 -2.83 3.17 17.19
C GLY A 234 -4.30 3.25 16.75
N GLY A 235 -4.60 2.94 15.47
CA GLY A 235 -5.94 2.91 14.93
C GLY A 235 -6.40 4.21 14.26
N ASP A 236 -5.50 5.07 13.80
CA ASP A 236 -5.88 6.27 13.03
C ASP A 236 -6.45 5.89 11.65
N ILE A 237 -7.76 5.64 11.65
CA ILE A 237 -8.52 5.25 10.46
C ILE A 237 -8.47 6.33 9.38
N LYS A 238 -8.45 7.61 9.76
CA LYS A 238 -8.45 8.73 8.82
C LYS A 238 -7.16 8.83 8.02
N ALA A 239 -6.01 8.74 8.69
CA ALA A 239 -4.71 8.73 8.04
C ALA A 239 -4.58 7.51 7.09
N VAL A 240 -4.94 6.31 7.56
CA VAL A 240 -4.88 5.08 6.76
C VAL A 240 -5.88 5.09 5.60
N GLN A 241 -7.07 5.68 5.77
CA GLN A 241 -8.03 5.89 4.68
C GLN A 241 -7.45 6.81 3.60
N GLY A 242 -6.79 7.90 4.00
CA GLY A 242 -6.12 8.82 3.08
C GLY A 242 -5.07 8.12 2.22
N ASP A 243 -4.18 7.36 2.84
CA ASP A 243 -3.13 6.61 2.16
C ASP A 243 -3.68 5.52 1.23
N SER A 244 -4.70 4.81 1.67
CA SER A 244 -5.27 3.70 0.92
C SER A 244 -6.27 4.15 -0.16
N GLY A 245 -6.86 5.34 -0.07
CA GLY A 245 -7.87 5.83 -0.99
C GLY A 245 -9.17 5.01 -0.96
N HIS A 246 -9.62 4.59 0.22
CA HIS A 246 -10.95 4.00 0.41
C HIS A 246 -12.00 5.11 0.47
N ALA A 247 -13.10 4.94 -0.30
CA ALA A 247 -14.18 5.92 -0.34
C ALA A 247 -14.91 6.05 1.00
N GLN A 248 -15.00 4.96 1.77
CA GLN A 248 -15.69 4.92 3.06
C GLN A 248 -14.77 4.39 4.15
N ALA A 249 -14.79 5.03 5.32
CA ALA A 249 -14.05 4.57 6.49
C ALA A 249 -14.52 3.18 6.97
N ALA A 250 -15.80 2.87 6.81
CA ALA A 250 -16.37 1.56 7.12
C ALA A 250 -15.63 0.42 6.43
N MET A 251 -15.17 0.59 5.18
CA MET A 251 -14.38 -0.43 4.49
C MET A 251 -13.03 -0.73 5.17
N VAL A 252 -12.51 0.22 5.95
CA VAL A 252 -11.30 0.03 6.75
C VAL A 252 -11.66 -0.59 8.10
N THR A 253 -12.74 -0.15 8.74
CA THR A 253 -13.16 -0.61 10.08
C THR A 253 -13.71 -2.03 10.06
N ASP A 254 -14.56 -2.38 9.10
CA ASP A 254 -15.22 -3.69 9.05
C ASP A 254 -14.24 -4.85 8.82
N GLN A 255 -13.17 -4.58 8.04
CA GLN A 255 -12.14 -5.59 7.77
C GLN A 255 -11.10 -5.72 8.90
N TYR A 256 -10.98 -4.71 9.77
CA TYR A 256 -9.92 -4.62 10.79
C TYR A 256 -10.45 -4.42 12.20
N SER A 257 -11.72 -4.78 12.46
CA SER A 257 -12.38 -4.66 13.76
C SER A 257 -11.61 -5.35 14.91
N HIS A 258 -10.94 -6.47 14.63
CA HIS A 258 -10.12 -7.19 15.61
C HIS A 258 -8.92 -6.37 16.15
N ILE A 259 -8.36 -5.45 15.33
CA ILE A 259 -7.29 -4.54 15.78
C ILE A 259 -7.87 -3.48 16.71
N LEU A 260 -9.11 -3.06 16.47
CA LEU A 260 -9.81 -2.11 17.32
C LEU A 260 -10.12 -2.68 18.72
N ASP A 261 -10.26 -4.00 18.85
CA ASP A 261 -10.47 -4.64 20.16
C ASP A 261 -9.21 -4.58 21.04
N GLU A 262 -8.02 -4.67 20.47
CA GLU A 262 -6.76 -4.47 21.18
C GLU A 262 -6.63 -3.01 21.66
N ASN A 263 -7.03 -2.05 20.84
CA ASN A 263 -7.11 -0.63 21.21
C ASN A 263 -8.16 -0.36 22.29
N ARG A 264 -9.31 -1.07 22.30
CA ARG A 264 -10.32 -0.97 23.39
C ARG A 264 -9.74 -1.42 24.73
N ARG A 265 -8.92 -2.47 24.76
CA ARG A 265 -8.22 -2.88 25.98
C ARG A 265 -7.25 -1.80 26.45
N THR A 266 -6.49 -1.21 25.53
CA THR A 266 -5.58 -0.10 25.84
C THR A 266 -6.35 1.13 26.34
N ASN A 267 -7.49 1.47 25.75
CA ASN A 267 -8.36 2.56 26.21
C ASN A 267 -8.87 2.31 27.65
N ALA A 268 -9.25 1.09 27.97
CA ALA A 268 -9.64 0.75 29.35
C ALA A 268 -8.49 0.95 30.34
N GLN A 269 -7.27 0.56 29.96
CA GLN A 269 -6.07 0.80 30.80
C GLN A 269 -5.73 2.29 30.93
N LEU A 270 -5.90 3.07 29.88
CA LEU A 270 -5.70 4.53 29.91
C LEU A 270 -6.71 5.21 30.83
N ILE A 271 -7.99 4.81 30.79
CA ILE A 271 -9.03 5.31 31.70
C ILE A 271 -8.67 4.90 33.14
N GLU A 272 -8.27 3.66 33.38
CA GLU A 272 -7.84 3.22 34.70
C GLU A 272 -6.71 4.10 35.23
N LYS A 273 -5.67 4.30 34.41
CA LYS A 273 -4.50 5.12 34.77
C LYS A 273 -4.82 6.59 34.96
N ALA A 274 -5.63 7.17 34.05
CA ALA A 274 -5.91 8.62 34.07
C ALA A 274 -6.97 9.02 35.08
N PHE A 275 -8.01 8.20 35.25
CA PHE A 275 -9.16 8.55 36.08
C PHE A 275 -9.14 7.88 37.45
N TYR A 276 -8.87 6.58 37.50
CA TYR A 276 -8.96 5.84 38.77
C TYR A 276 -7.66 5.83 39.56
N ALA A 277 -6.49 5.75 38.92
CA ALA A 277 -5.19 5.79 39.60
C ALA A 277 -4.76 7.21 39.99
N GLY A 278 -5.20 8.24 39.29
CA GLY A 278 -5.02 9.64 39.62
C GLY A 278 -6.23 10.17 40.39
N LYS A 279 -6.38 9.89 41.70
CA LYS A 279 -7.46 10.33 42.56
C LYS A 279 -8.16 11.60 42.07
N GLY A 280 -9.15 11.50 41.18
CA GLY A 280 -10.18 12.49 40.98
C GLY A 280 -9.76 13.86 40.42
N SER A 281 -8.69 14.00 39.66
CA SER A 281 -8.39 15.22 38.91
C SER A 281 -9.27 15.25 37.67
N GLN A 282 -10.29 16.11 37.71
CA GLN A 282 -11.13 16.45 36.56
C GLN A 282 -10.24 16.92 35.40
N PRO A 283 -10.53 16.54 34.16
CA PRO A 283 -9.89 17.17 33.01
C PRO A 283 -10.38 18.61 32.93
N ASP A 284 -9.51 19.57 33.25
CA ASP A 284 -9.75 20.97 33.02
C ASP A 284 -9.95 21.22 31.53
N GLY A 285 -11.21 21.47 31.18
CA GLY A 285 -11.61 21.94 29.86
C GLY A 285 -11.37 23.43 29.71
N SER A 286 -10.13 23.85 29.55
CA SER A 286 -9.79 25.20 29.10
C SER A 286 -8.64 25.16 28.10
N SER A 287 -9.03 25.29 26.84
CA SER A 287 -8.12 25.64 25.74
C SER A 287 -7.64 27.07 25.96
N GLU A 288 -6.57 27.29 26.63
CA GLU A 288 -5.81 28.54 26.55
C GLU A 288 -4.53 28.35 25.76
N ASN A 289 -4.49 29.01 24.60
CA ASN A 289 -3.29 29.32 23.83
C ASN A 289 -2.19 29.89 24.75
N LYS A 290 -1.18 29.14 25.09
CA LYS A 290 0.07 29.67 25.58
C LYS A 290 1.14 29.45 24.54
N LYS A 291 1.63 30.58 24.02
CA LYS A 291 2.88 30.75 23.31
C LYS A 291 3.98 29.98 24.04
N THR A 292 4.59 29.03 23.36
CA THR A 292 5.74 28.29 23.85
C THR A 292 6.97 29.16 23.66
N GLU A 293 7.49 29.70 24.75
CA GLU A 293 8.89 30.11 24.81
C GLU A 293 9.75 28.85 24.84
N GLU A 294 10.68 28.80 23.91
CA GLU A 294 11.77 27.80 23.88
C GLU A 294 12.56 27.85 25.16
N LYS A 295 12.50 26.76 25.92
CA LYS A 295 13.58 26.40 26.86
C LYS A 295 14.06 25.02 26.47
N GLU A 296 15.26 25.00 25.94
CA GLU A 296 16.13 23.84 25.84
C GLU A 296 16.03 23.02 27.13
N LYS A 297 15.55 21.78 27.04
CA LYS A 297 15.85 20.73 28.00
C LYS A 297 16.67 19.67 27.29
N THR A 298 17.94 19.70 27.59
CA THR A 298 18.94 18.66 27.47
C THR A 298 18.32 17.30 27.77
N GLY A 299 18.50 16.36 26.81
CA GLY A 299 18.13 14.98 26.96
C GLY A 299 18.79 14.35 28.20
N ASP A 300 17.99 13.67 28.96
CA ASP A 300 18.47 12.74 29.98
C ASP A 300 19.22 11.61 29.27
N GLN A 301 20.54 11.73 29.25
CA GLN A 301 21.42 10.59 29.07
C GLN A 301 21.25 9.73 30.33
N GLU A 302 20.62 8.56 30.19
CA GLU A 302 20.81 7.50 31.19
C GLU A 302 22.31 7.21 31.29
N THR A 303 22.95 7.80 32.32
CA THR A 303 24.30 7.47 32.67
C THR A 303 24.32 6.08 33.26
N MET A 304 24.80 5.12 32.48
CA MET A 304 25.04 3.76 32.93
C MET A 304 25.91 3.77 34.18
N ASN A 305 25.49 3.02 35.19
CA ASN A 305 26.24 2.86 36.45
C ASN A 305 27.65 2.29 36.14
N PRO A 306 28.71 2.82 36.76
CA PRO A 306 30.10 2.38 36.56
C PRO A 306 30.32 0.87 36.63
N GLU A 307 29.60 0.15 37.50
CA GLU A 307 29.66 -1.31 37.60
C GLU A 307 29.06 -2.05 36.38
N GLN A 308 28.10 -1.44 35.70
CA GLN A 308 27.51 -2.00 34.46
C GLN A 308 28.45 -1.78 33.27
N LEU A 309 29.18 -0.66 33.26
CA LEU A 309 30.19 -0.35 32.24
C LEU A 309 31.37 -1.33 32.35
N GLU A 310 31.84 -1.63 33.55
CA GLU A 310 32.94 -2.55 33.80
C GLU A 310 32.60 -4.00 33.39
N LYS A 311 31.35 -4.45 33.64
CA LYS A 311 30.87 -5.75 33.20
C LYS A 311 30.72 -5.86 31.67
N LEU A 312 30.38 -4.78 30.98
CA LEU A 312 30.33 -4.72 29.51
C LEU A 312 31.71 -4.74 28.88
N LEU A 313 32.68 -4.03 29.47
CA LEU A 313 34.07 -3.95 28.99
C LEU A 313 34.87 -5.22 29.29
N THR A 314 34.43 -6.06 30.21
CA THR A 314 35.06 -7.35 30.50
C THR A 314 34.41 -8.55 29.76
N ASN A 315 33.32 -8.33 28.99
CA ASN A 315 32.69 -9.37 28.23
C ASN A 315 33.51 -9.69 26.94
N PRO A 316 33.97 -10.95 26.76
CA PRO A 316 34.82 -11.31 25.60
C PRO A 316 34.13 -11.11 24.24
N GLU A 317 32.80 -11.21 24.16
CA GLU A 317 32.04 -11.01 22.93
C GLU A 317 31.98 -9.52 22.55
N VAL A 318 31.83 -8.63 23.53
CA VAL A 318 31.82 -7.16 23.30
C VAL A 318 33.21 -6.68 22.88
N LEU A 319 34.27 -7.21 23.48
CA LEU A 319 35.65 -6.91 23.10
C LEU A 319 35.97 -7.39 21.67
N ASN A 320 35.42 -8.52 21.26
CA ASN A 320 35.58 -8.99 19.87
C ASN A 320 34.79 -8.12 18.86
N MET A 321 33.57 -7.70 19.20
CA MET A 321 32.82 -6.75 18.39
C MET A 321 33.54 -5.39 18.24
N LEU A 322 34.05 -4.85 19.30
CA LEU A 322 34.81 -3.58 19.28
C LEU A 322 36.09 -3.71 18.44
N LYS A 323 36.79 -4.84 18.48
CA LYS A 323 37.95 -5.11 17.61
C LYS A 323 37.59 -5.21 16.12
N VAL A 324 36.43 -5.76 15.81
CA VAL A 324 35.94 -5.83 14.40
C VAL A 324 35.55 -4.44 13.90
N ILE A 325 34.89 -3.63 14.72
CA ILE A 325 34.49 -2.27 14.39
C ILE A 325 35.73 -1.35 14.25
N SER A 326 36.71 -1.46 15.15
CA SER A 326 37.97 -0.66 15.06
C SER A 326 38.80 -1.00 13.82
N LYS A 327 38.70 -2.26 13.34
CA LYS A 327 39.36 -2.71 12.11
C LYS A 327 38.68 -2.23 10.83
N SER A 328 37.36 -1.95 10.90
CA SER A 328 36.58 -1.41 9.78
C SER A 328 36.59 0.11 9.66
N LEU A 329 37.03 0.82 10.72
CA LEU A 329 37.14 2.29 10.76
C LEU A 329 38.60 2.80 10.55
N GLY A 330 39.54 1.89 10.35
CA GLY A 330 40.98 2.18 10.25
C GLY A 330 41.60 1.87 8.88
N THR A 331 40.80 1.99 7.78
CA THR A 331 41.31 2.01 6.39
C THR A 331 40.68 3.13 5.62
#